data_949decb45111b70ae72800d521c454ed
#
_entry.id   949decb45111b70ae72800d521c454ed
#
_cell.length_a   1.000
_cell.length_b   1.000
_cell.length_c   1.000
_cell.angle_alpha   90.00
_cell.angle_beta   90.00
_cell.angle_gamma   90.00
#
_symmetry.space_group_name_H-M   'P 1'
#
loop_
_entity.id
_entity.type
_entity.pdbx_description
1 polymer ?
#
loop_
_entity_poly.entity_id
_entity_poly.type
_entity_poly.pdbx_seq_one_letter_code
_entity_poly.pdbx_strand_id
1 'polypeptide(L)'
;MYWYEKENGALLQCEKDGFIQFIREYNNREMKMSFLFDEQRRFCVNLLLPVKMSPEEPWRYFKFHVVYMHDHPGRGADGLYGGSIRVYPMTKLKPGFHHLVTDSAMGIPYICQTKTANSWEVNGYNAMRRVLRWIDVYCVWEKTGVDLDR
;
A
#
# COMPACT_ATOMS: atom_id res chain seq x y z
N MET A 1 20.89 4.11 -13.49
CA MET A 1 19.56 4.10 -14.15
C MET A 1 18.51 3.58 -13.17
N TYR A 2 17.48 4.35 -12.97
CA TYR A 2 16.39 3.93 -12.10
C TYR A 2 15.58 2.81 -12.75
N TRP A 3 14.92 1.99 -11.92
CA TRP A 3 14.13 0.85 -12.42
C TRP A 3 13.03 1.30 -13.41
N TYR A 4 12.45 2.48 -13.19
CA TYR A 4 11.36 3.00 -14.02
C TYR A 4 11.85 3.59 -15.34
N GLU A 5 13.16 3.71 -15.54
CA GLU A 5 13.74 4.15 -16.81
C GLU A 5 14.11 2.98 -17.72
N LYS A 6 14.29 1.79 -17.14
CA LYS A 6 14.70 0.60 -17.89
C LYS A 6 13.64 0.21 -18.92
N GLU A 7 14.10 -0.36 -20.03
CA GLU A 7 13.23 -0.86 -21.09
C GLU A 7 12.25 0.21 -21.60
N ASN A 8 12.75 1.46 -21.75
CA ASN A 8 11.94 2.60 -22.19
C ASN A 8 10.71 2.85 -21.31
N GLY A 9 10.81 2.56 -20.02
CA GLY A 9 9.73 2.77 -19.08
C GLY A 9 8.67 1.67 -19.07
N ALA A 10 8.95 0.51 -19.65
CA ALA A 10 7.96 -0.57 -19.74
C ALA A 10 7.51 -1.06 -18.36
N LEU A 11 8.46 -1.22 -17.40
CA LEU A 11 8.09 -1.62 -16.04
C LEU A 11 7.22 -0.58 -15.36
N LEU A 12 7.56 0.69 -15.51
CA LEU A 12 6.76 1.78 -14.95
C LEU A 12 5.35 1.77 -15.52
N GLN A 13 5.22 1.58 -16.83
CA GLN A 13 3.90 1.54 -17.45
C GLN A 13 3.08 0.35 -16.93
N CYS A 14 3.70 -0.81 -16.77
CA CYS A 14 3.03 -1.97 -16.19
C CYS A 14 2.52 -1.67 -14.78
N GLU A 15 3.32 -0.98 -13.95
CA GLU A 15 2.90 -0.64 -12.59
C GLU A 15 1.75 0.36 -12.62
N LYS A 16 1.82 1.38 -13.44
CA LYS A 16 0.71 2.34 -13.60
C LYS A 16 -0.57 1.64 -14.06
N ASP A 17 -0.46 0.75 -15.03
CA ASP A 17 -1.61 -0.02 -15.54
C ASP A 17 -2.23 -0.89 -14.44
N GLY A 18 -1.40 -1.47 -13.58
CA GLY A 18 -1.87 -2.25 -12.45
C GLY A 18 -2.70 -1.44 -11.47
N PHE A 19 -2.29 -0.21 -11.15
CA PHE A 19 -3.09 0.69 -10.31
C PHE A 19 -4.39 1.10 -11.00
N ILE A 20 -4.35 1.37 -12.29
CA ILE A 20 -5.55 1.71 -13.05
C ILE A 20 -6.54 0.54 -13.05
N GLN A 21 -6.05 -0.68 -13.23
CA GLN A 21 -6.88 -1.88 -13.14
C GLN A 21 -7.51 -2.01 -11.76
N PHE A 22 -6.75 -1.80 -10.70
CA PHE A 22 -7.25 -1.83 -9.34
C PHE A 22 -8.39 -0.84 -9.13
N ILE A 23 -8.23 0.39 -9.63
CA ILE A 23 -9.27 1.43 -9.54
C ILE A 23 -10.55 1.00 -10.26
N ARG A 24 -10.41 0.45 -11.45
CA ARG A 24 -11.57 -0.04 -12.22
C ARG A 24 -12.31 -1.14 -11.49
N GLU A 25 -11.59 -2.07 -10.88
CA GLU A 25 -12.18 -3.18 -10.13
C GLU A 25 -12.83 -2.71 -8.84
N TYR A 26 -12.22 -1.76 -8.15
CA TYR A 26 -12.78 -1.18 -6.93
C TYR A 26 -14.08 -0.45 -7.22
N ASN A 27 -14.16 0.23 -8.35
CA ASN A 27 -15.35 0.84 -8.93
C ASN A 27 -16.08 1.78 -7.97
N ASN A 28 -15.36 2.73 -7.41
CA ASN A 28 -15.93 3.76 -6.55
C ASN A 28 -15.48 5.13 -7.05
N ARG A 29 -16.43 5.98 -7.44
CA ARG A 29 -16.12 7.29 -8.04
C ARG A 29 -15.52 8.29 -7.08
N GLU A 30 -15.60 8.07 -5.76
CA GLU A 30 -14.96 8.93 -4.76
C GLU A 30 -13.49 8.57 -4.53
N MET A 31 -13.05 7.45 -5.08
CA MET A 31 -11.67 7.07 -5.05
C MET A 31 -10.81 8.05 -5.81
N LYS A 32 -9.67 8.41 -5.24
CA LYS A 32 -8.71 9.32 -5.87
C LYS A 32 -7.34 8.69 -5.91
N MET A 33 -6.62 8.92 -6.99
CA MET A 33 -5.27 8.42 -7.16
C MET A 33 -4.45 9.42 -7.97
N SER A 34 -3.19 9.59 -7.60
CA SER A 34 -2.23 10.35 -8.39
C SER A 34 -0.87 9.67 -8.35
N PHE A 35 -0.14 9.77 -9.45
CA PHE A 35 1.25 9.33 -9.58
C PHE A 35 2.17 10.53 -9.43
N LEU A 36 3.28 10.33 -8.74
CA LEU A 36 4.28 11.39 -8.56
C LEU A 36 5.66 10.78 -8.32
N PHE A 37 6.69 11.63 -8.37
CA PHE A 37 8.02 11.27 -7.91
C PHE A 37 8.35 12.17 -6.72
N ASP A 38 8.91 11.58 -5.67
CA ASP A 38 9.28 12.34 -4.48
C ASP A 38 10.65 13.02 -4.63
N GLU A 39 11.10 13.71 -3.58
CA GLU A 39 12.37 14.42 -3.58
C GLU A 39 13.57 13.50 -3.76
N GLN A 40 13.44 12.23 -3.43
CA GLN A 40 14.48 11.21 -3.63
C GLN A 40 14.32 10.48 -4.97
N ARG A 41 13.46 11.01 -5.85
CA ARG A 41 13.19 10.46 -7.17
C ARG A 41 12.61 9.05 -7.14
N ARG A 42 11.89 8.71 -6.07
CA ARG A 42 11.16 7.44 -5.99
C ARG A 42 9.79 7.61 -6.61
N PHE A 43 9.35 6.60 -7.35
CA PHE A 43 7.98 6.57 -7.87
C PHE A 43 7.00 6.34 -6.72
N CYS A 44 5.97 7.16 -6.66
CA CYS A 44 4.98 7.15 -5.60
C CYS A 44 3.56 7.19 -6.15
N VAL A 45 2.63 6.69 -5.35
CA VAL A 45 1.20 6.76 -5.64
C VAL A 45 0.49 7.26 -4.40
N ASN A 46 -0.26 8.34 -4.54
CA ASN A 46 -1.17 8.79 -3.48
C ASN A 46 -2.56 8.24 -3.78
N LEU A 47 -3.18 7.67 -2.76
CA LEU A 47 -4.43 6.94 -2.91
C LEU A 47 -5.40 7.30 -1.80
N LEU A 48 -6.65 7.59 -2.18
CA LEU A 48 -7.76 7.75 -1.26
C LEU A 48 -8.78 6.65 -1.54
N LEU A 49 -9.02 5.78 -0.55
CA LEU A 49 -9.95 4.67 -0.66
C LEU A 49 -11.19 4.92 0.21
N PRO A 50 -12.37 5.08 -0.40
CA PRO A 50 -13.62 5.05 0.35
C PRO A 50 -13.91 3.60 0.78
N VAL A 51 -14.22 3.41 2.06
CA VAL A 51 -14.47 2.08 2.64
C VAL A 51 -15.77 2.10 3.44
N LYS A 52 -16.57 1.07 3.26
CA LYS A 52 -17.79 0.89 4.01
C LYS A 52 -17.87 -0.57 4.46
N MET A 53 -17.78 -0.78 5.77
CA MET A 53 -17.69 -2.14 6.32
C MET A 53 -19.05 -2.83 6.43
N SER A 54 -20.13 -2.06 6.53
CA SER A 54 -21.48 -2.60 6.51
C SER A 54 -22.44 -1.57 5.91
N PRO A 55 -23.63 -1.99 5.41
CA PRO A 55 -24.57 -1.04 4.82
C PRO A 55 -25.07 0.05 5.77
N GLU A 56 -25.02 -0.20 7.08
CA GLU A 56 -25.50 0.74 8.10
C GLU A 56 -24.44 1.74 8.54
N GLU A 57 -23.15 1.48 8.23
CA GLU A 57 -22.07 2.35 8.64
C GLU A 57 -21.83 3.44 7.61
N PRO A 58 -21.36 4.63 8.04
CA PRO A 58 -20.99 5.68 7.09
C PRO A 58 -19.72 5.30 6.32
N TRP A 59 -19.52 5.92 5.17
CA TRP A 59 -18.27 5.81 4.43
C TRP A 59 -17.11 6.33 5.27
N ARG A 60 -15.99 5.59 5.25
CA ARG A 60 -14.70 6.00 5.80
C ARG A 60 -13.72 6.18 4.65
N TYR A 61 -12.72 7.02 4.85
CA TYR A 61 -11.73 7.29 3.82
C TYR A 61 -10.35 6.98 4.37
N PHE A 62 -9.67 6.03 3.72
CA PHE A 62 -8.29 5.68 4.04
C PHE A 62 -7.37 6.30 3.01
N LYS A 63 -6.38 7.04 3.49
CA LYS A 63 -5.34 7.61 2.64
C LYS A 63 -4.08 6.77 2.76
N PHE A 64 -3.49 6.45 1.61
CA PHE A 64 -2.23 5.72 1.55
C PHE A 64 -1.24 6.47 0.67
N HIS A 65 0.03 6.42 1.07
CA HIS A 65 1.15 6.86 0.28
C HIS A 65 1.98 5.63 -0.06
N VAL A 66 2.02 5.28 -1.34
CA VAL A 66 2.75 4.11 -1.83
C VAL A 66 4.08 4.57 -2.38
N VAL A 67 5.18 3.97 -1.92
CA VAL A 67 6.52 4.34 -2.33
C VAL A 67 7.24 3.10 -2.88
N TYR A 68 7.79 3.25 -4.07
CA TYR A 68 8.65 2.22 -4.67
C TYR A 68 10.10 2.51 -4.31
N MET A 69 10.75 1.58 -3.62
CA MET A 69 12.17 1.69 -3.33
C MET A 69 12.97 1.55 -4.62
N HIS A 70 14.18 2.12 -4.65
CA HIS A 70 14.98 2.17 -5.89
C HIS A 70 15.43 0.80 -6.40
N ASP A 71 15.45 -0.21 -5.55
CA ASP A 71 15.79 -1.58 -5.97
C ASP A 71 14.59 -2.38 -6.50
N HIS A 72 13.45 -1.73 -6.69
CA HIS A 72 12.28 -2.42 -7.25
C HIS A 72 12.65 -3.16 -8.56
N PRO A 73 12.23 -4.41 -8.72
CA PRO A 73 11.30 -5.22 -7.93
C PRO A 73 11.94 -6.02 -6.78
N GLY A 74 13.06 -5.60 -6.29
CA GLY A 74 13.80 -6.28 -5.25
C GLY A 74 13.18 -6.16 -3.85
N ARG A 75 14.03 -6.41 -2.85
CA ARG A 75 13.59 -6.54 -1.45
C ARG A 75 13.31 -5.21 -0.74
N GLY A 76 13.93 -4.11 -1.21
CA GLY A 76 13.98 -2.86 -0.46
C GLY A 76 15.10 -2.89 0.59
N ALA A 77 15.57 -1.71 1.01
CA ALA A 77 16.77 -1.60 1.87
C ALA A 77 16.61 -2.30 3.22
N ASP A 78 15.41 -2.28 3.81
CA ASP A 78 15.10 -2.89 5.10
C ASP A 78 13.78 -3.69 5.04
N GLY A 79 13.47 -4.20 3.88
CA GLY A 79 12.17 -4.75 3.53
C GLY A 79 11.92 -6.18 3.98
N LEU A 80 11.77 -6.39 5.28
CA LEU A 80 11.44 -7.72 5.79
C LEU A 80 10.02 -8.14 5.44
N TYR A 81 9.06 -7.20 5.47
CA TYR A 81 7.64 -7.50 5.30
C TYR A 81 6.95 -6.66 4.22
N GLY A 82 7.62 -5.68 3.67
CA GLY A 82 7.05 -4.79 2.66
C GLY A 82 7.73 -4.81 1.30
N GLY A 83 8.95 -5.35 1.24
CA GLY A 83 9.71 -5.36 -0.01
C GLY A 83 10.00 -3.97 -0.54
N SER A 84 10.03 -3.86 -1.86
CA SER A 84 10.30 -2.59 -2.54
C SER A 84 9.07 -1.70 -2.72
N ILE A 85 7.87 -2.23 -2.52
CA ILE A 85 6.64 -1.45 -2.63
C ILE A 85 6.08 -1.28 -1.23
N ARG A 86 6.24 -0.10 -0.65
CA ARG A 86 5.83 0.17 0.73
C ARG A 86 4.60 1.05 0.74
N VAL A 87 3.61 0.65 1.51
CA VAL A 87 2.33 1.34 1.61
C VAL A 87 2.21 1.94 3.00
N TYR A 88 2.24 3.26 3.06
CA TYR A 88 2.16 4.01 4.32
C TYR A 88 0.73 4.50 4.53
N PRO A 89 0.03 4.03 5.58
CA PRO A 89 -1.27 4.61 5.91
C PRO A 89 -1.07 6.03 6.43
N MET A 90 -1.75 6.97 5.80
CA MET A 90 -1.68 8.39 6.16
C MET A 90 -2.91 8.84 6.95
N THR A 91 -3.86 7.96 7.15
CA THR A 91 -5.02 8.17 8.00
C THR A 91 -4.64 7.84 9.44
N LYS A 92 -5.16 8.61 10.41
CA LYS A 92 -4.94 8.31 11.82
C LYS A 92 -5.56 6.96 12.17
N LEU A 93 -4.74 6.07 12.73
CA LEU A 93 -5.14 4.73 13.16
C LEU A 93 -5.22 4.65 14.69
N LYS A 94 -6.07 3.74 15.17
CA LYS A 94 -6.12 3.42 16.59
C LYS A 94 -4.78 2.78 17.00
N PRO A 95 -4.14 3.26 18.09
CA PRO A 95 -2.86 2.71 18.53
C PRO A 95 -2.94 1.23 18.91
N GLY A 96 -1.83 0.52 18.71
CA GLY A 96 -1.69 -0.87 19.12
C GLY A 96 -1.94 -1.91 18.04
N PHE A 97 -2.21 -1.51 16.80
CA PHE A 97 -2.37 -2.45 15.70
C PHE A 97 -1.02 -3.04 15.31
N HIS A 98 -0.95 -4.39 15.21
CA HIS A 98 0.31 -5.12 15.04
C HIS A 98 0.82 -5.22 13.60
N HIS A 99 -0.04 -5.04 12.61
CA HIS A 99 0.33 -5.26 11.20
C HIS A 99 0.91 -4.01 10.55
N LEU A 100 1.83 -3.38 11.27
CA LEU A 100 2.58 -2.20 10.85
C LEU A 100 4.06 -2.40 11.14
N VAL A 101 4.91 -1.93 10.24
CA VAL A 101 6.36 -2.01 10.37
C VAL A 101 6.95 -0.61 10.24
N THR A 102 7.72 -0.19 11.25
CA THR A 102 8.42 1.10 11.19
C THR A 102 9.69 0.95 10.36
N ASP A 103 9.93 1.88 9.46
CA ASP A 103 11.17 1.90 8.70
C ASP A 103 11.95 3.20 8.90
N SER A 104 13.23 3.16 8.54
CA SER A 104 14.11 4.33 8.64
C SER A 104 13.96 5.29 7.45
N ALA A 105 13.36 4.85 6.36
CA ALA A 105 13.28 5.63 5.13
C ALA A 105 12.31 6.81 5.23
N MET A 106 11.18 6.61 5.91
CA MET A 106 10.14 7.63 6.03
C MET A 106 9.89 8.05 7.48
N GLY A 107 10.40 7.31 8.46
CA GLY A 107 10.14 7.58 9.88
C GLY A 107 8.70 7.33 10.33
N ILE A 108 7.88 6.74 9.48
CA ILE A 108 6.50 6.37 9.77
C ILE A 108 6.27 4.90 9.40
N PRO A 109 5.28 4.23 10.00
CA PRO A 109 5.06 2.82 9.71
C PRO A 109 4.42 2.59 8.34
N TYR A 110 4.83 1.50 7.69
CA TYR A 110 4.16 0.97 6.51
C TYR A 110 3.39 -0.29 6.86
N ILE A 111 2.42 -0.67 6.04
CA ILE A 111 1.62 -1.85 6.30
C ILE A 111 2.44 -3.12 6.09
N CYS A 112 2.22 -4.12 6.95
CA CYS A 112 2.80 -5.44 6.80
C CYS A 112 2.01 -6.19 5.72
N GLN A 113 2.64 -6.47 4.56
CA GLN A 113 1.97 -7.09 3.43
C GLN A 113 1.93 -8.61 3.53
N THR A 114 2.81 -9.20 4.32
CA THR A 114 2.92 -10.65 4.42
C THR A 114 3.13 -11.06 5.87
N LYS A 115 2.78 -12.31 6.18
CA LYS A 115 3.04 -12.89 7.51
C LYS A 115 4.44 -13.47 7.63
N THR A 116 5.11 -13.70 6.52
CA THR A 116 6.41 -14.35 6.47
C THR A 116 7.48 -13.35 6.07
N ALA A 117 8.53 -13.23 6.87
CA ALA A 117 9.66 -12.37 6.54
C ALA A 117 10.28 -12.79 5.20
N ASN A 118 10.75 -11.82 4.43
CA ASN A 118 11.35 -12.02 3.11
C ASN A 118 10.37 -12.50 2.03
N SER A 119 9.07 -12.41 2.29
CA SER A 119 8.02 -12.66 1.30
C SER A 119 7.25 -11.36 1.11
N TRP A 120 7.18 -10.87 -0.12
CA TRP A 120 6.53 -9.59 -0.43
C TRP A 120 5.95 -9.59 -1.83
N GLU A 121 5.05 -8.67 -2.06
CA GLU A 121 4.47 -8.48 -3.40
C GLU A 121 5.42 -7.69 -4.30
N VAL A 122 5.51 -8.12 -5.55
CA VAL A 122 6.46 -7.55 -6.51
C VAL A 122 5.80 -6.61 -7.52
N ASN A 123 4.48 -6.40 -7.42
CA ASN A 123 3.79 -5.43 -8.26
C ASN A 123 2.71 -4.70 -7.47
N GLY A 124 2.37 -3.50 -7.95
CA GLY A 124 1.44 -2.60 -7.26
C GLY A 124 0.02 -3.14 -7.20
N TYR A 125 -0.42 -3.84 -8.23
CA TYR A 125 -1.78 -4.42 -8.24
C TYR A 125 -1.97 -5.41 -7.09
N ASN A 126 -1.03 -6.34 -6.92
CA ASN A 126 -1.09 -7.30 -5.82
C ASN A 126 -0.91 -6.61 -4.46
N ALA A 127 -0.04 -5.60 -4.38
CA ALA A 127 0.10 -4.82 -3.16
C ALA A 127 -1.23 -4.17 -2.76
N MET A 128 -1.97 -3.63 -3.71
CA MET A 128 -3.28 -3.02 -3.43
C MET A 128 -4.31 -4.05 -2.97
N ARG A 129 -4.28 -5.26 -3.50
CA ARG A 129 -5.14 -6.33 -3.00
C ARG A 129 -4.82 -6.67 -1.54
N ARG A 130 -3.54 -6.66 -1.17
CA ARG A 130 -3.12 -6.82 0.23
C ARG A 130 -3.59 -5.66 1.09
N VAL A 131 -3.60 -4.44 0.56
CA VAL A 131 -4.13 -3.26 1.26
C VAL A 131 -5.60 -3.46 1.61
N LEU A 132 -6.40 -3.98 0.70
CA LEU A 132 -7.82 -4.25 0.97
C LEU A 132 -7.98 -5.25 2.11
N ARG A 133 -7.20 -6.33 2.10
CA ARG A 133 -7.20 -7.30 3.21
C ARG A 133 -6.77 -6.65 4.52
N TRP A 134 -5.71 -5.83 4.47
CA TRP A 134 -5.22 -5.11 5.63
C TRP A 134 -6.31 -4.19 6.23
N ILE A 135 -7.06 -3.48 5.39
CA ILE A 135 -8.15 -2.62 5.84
C ILE A 135 -9.22 -3.45 6.58
N ASP A 136 -9.60 -4.60 6.03
CA ASP A 136 -10.58 -5.48 6.67
C ASP A 136 -10.09 -5.94 8.04
N VAL A 137 -8.85 -6.39 8.12
CA VAL A 137 -8.23 -6.85 9.37
C VAL A 137 -8.18 -5.70 10.38
N TYR A 138 -7.76 -4.52 9.95
CA TYR A 138 -7.70 -3.35 10.82
C TYR A 138 -9.08 -2.96 11.35
N CYS A 139 -10.07 -2.86 10.48
CA CYS A 139 -11.41 -2.42 10.87
C CYS A 139 -12.09 -3.39 11.86
N VAL A 140 -11.91 -4.69 11.64
CA VAL A 140 -12.43 -5.71 12.59
C VAL A 140 -11.71 -5.58 13.93
N TRP A 141 -10.38 -5.45 13.91
CA TRP A 141 -9.61 -5.28 15.13
C TRP A 141 -9.97 -3.99 15.89
N GLU A 142 -10.10 -2.88 15.18
CA GLU A 142 -10.47 -1.60 15.76
C GLU A 142 -11.78 -1.68 16.52
N LYS A 143 -12.75 -2.39 15.96
CA LYS A 143 -14.10 -2.50 16.51
C LYS A 143 -14.24 -3.56 17.59
N THR A 144 -13.56 -4.68 17.44
CA THR A 144 -13.78 -5.87 18.28
C THR A 144 -12.58 -6.30 19.10
N GLY A 145 -11.39 -5.83 18.78
CA GLY A 145 -10.14 -6.30 19.37
C GLY A 145 -9.65 -7.64 18.81
N VAL A 146 -10.39 -8.23 17.87
CA VAL A 146 -10.02 -9.52 17.26
C VAL A 146 -9.11 -9.29 16.06
N ASP A 147 -7.97 -9.96 16.01
CA ASP A 147 -7.04 -9.94 14.88
C ASP A 147 -7.27 -11.16 14.00
N LEU A 148 -7.83 -10.96 12.82
CA LEU A 148 -8.16 -12.02 11.87
C LEU A 148 -6.91 -12.70 11.26
N ASP A 149 -5.77 -12.02 11.30
CA ASP A 149 -4.52 -12.51 10.70
C ASP A 149 -3.48 -12.91 11.74
N ARG A 150 -3.92 -13.22 12.93
CA ARG A 150 -3.01 -13.65 13.99
C ARG A 150 -2.72 -15.14 13.94
#